data_e351d85b8d253bc398259eb0823ebe22
#
_entry.id   e351d85b8d253bc398259eb0823ebe22
#
_cell.length_a   1.000
_cell.length_b   1.000
_cell.length_c   1.000
_cell.angle_alpha   90.00
_cell.angle_beta   90.00
_cell.angle_gamma   90.00
#
_symmetry.space_group_name_H-M   'P 1'
#
loop_
_entity.id
_entity.type
_entity.pdbx_description
1 polymer ?
#
loop_
_entity_poly.entity_id
_entity_poly.type
_entity_poly.pdbx_seq_one_letter_code
_entity_poly.pdbx_strand_id
1 'polypeptide(L)'
;ILGERYQEIGIAAQKGLYEGAFTWLAVQTFALPLSACDSPDEVLKEEIEGGKIQIKELGAQLEQMRAELEAYRPKAGSGYNKKVAEYNALVDQYNVLVEEIQAKIAQYNIQAQVFNECAK
;
A
#
# COMPACT_ATOMS: atom_id res chain seq x y z
N ILE A 1 29.59 12.37 -18.41
CA ILE A 1 29.25 13.01 -17.15
C ILE A 1 28.03 12.34 -16.54
N LEU A 2 28.17 11.85 -15.34
CA LEU A 2 27.07 11.25 -14.60
C LEU A 2 26.18 12.34 -13.99
N GLY A 3 24.88 12.26 -14.22
CA GLY A 3 23.93 13.06 -13.50
C GLY A 3 23.85 12.59 -12.04
N GLU A 4 23.33 13.42 -11.14
CA GLU A 4 23.19 13.10 -9.73
C GLU A 4 22.32 11.85 -9.48
N ARG A 5 21.46 11.53 -10.43
CA ARG A 5 20.56 10.39 -10.37
C ARG A 5 21.26 9.04 -10.54
N TYR A 6 22.38 9.01 -11.28
CA TYR A 6 23.05 7.77 -11.64
C TYR A 6 24.24 7.52 -10.74
N GLN A 7 24.32 6.35 -10.12
CA GLN A 7 25.36 5.97 -9.17
C GLN A 7 26.30 4.88 -9.70
N GLU A 8 25.92 4.23 -10.78
CA GLU A 8 26.73 3.18 -11.40
C GLU A 8 26.98 3.47 -12.86
N ILE A 9 28.17 3.10 -13.32
CA ILE A 9 28.56 3.19 -14.73
C ILE A 9 29.15 1.85 -15.16
N GLY A 10 28.66 1.34 -16.29
CA GLY A 10 29.23 0.18 -16.94
C GLY A 10 29.89 0.60 -18.25
N ILE A 11 31.10 0.09 -18.51
CA ILE A 11 31.82 0.33 -19.73
C ILE A 11 32.18 -1.00 -20.39
N ALA A 12 31.82 -1.17 -21.64
CA ALA A 12 32.21 -2.31 -22.44
C ALA A 12 32.86 -1.82 -23.72
N ALA A 13 33.97 -2.45 -24.10
CA ALA A 13 34.64 -2.15 -25.35
C ALA A 13 34.93 -3.45 -26.12
N GLN A 14 34.67 -3.44 -27.41
CA GLN A 14 34.89 -4.60 -28.27
C GLN A 14 35.50 -4.15 -29.58
N LYS A 15 36.53 -4.88 -30.02
CA LYS A 15 37.15 -4.66 -31.32
C LYS A 15 36.40 -5.50 -32.36
N GLY A 16 36.01 -4.86 -33.44
CA GLY A 16 35.28 -5.52 -34.53
C GLY A 16 35.62 -4.92 -35.87
N LEU A 17 35.20 -5.60 -36.93
CA LEU A 17 35.32 -5.11 -38.30
C LEU A 17 34.09 -4.25 -38.62
N TYR A 18 34.33 -3.00 -38.98
CA TYR A 18 33.27 -2.07 -39.32
C TYR A 18 33.66 -1.33 -40.60
N GLU A 19 32.83 -1.40 -41.60
CA GLU A 19 33.08 -0.78 -42.93
C GLU A 19 34.46 -1.12 -43.52
N GLY A 20 34.90 -2.38 -43.35
CA GLY A 20 36.18 -2.85 -43.87
C GLY A 20 37.39 -2.51 -43.01
N ALA A 21 37.24 -1.88 -41.87
CA ALA A 21 38.31 -1.52 -40.97
C ALA A 21 38.08 -2.05 -39.56
N PHE A 22 39.14 -2.46 -38.89
CA PHE A 22 39.04 -2.82 -37.44
C PHE A 22 38.82 -1.58 -36.62
N THR A 23 37.74 -1.61 -35.85
CA THR A 23 37.29 -0.48 -35.01
C THR A 23 36.98 -0.97 -33.60
N TRP A 24 37.32 -0.16 -32.61
CA TRP A 24 36.91 -0.37 -31.24
C TRP A 24 35.53 0.27 -31.01
N LEU A 25 34.60 -0.54 -30.55
CA LEU A 25 33.28 -0.06 -30.12
C LEU A 25 33.25 -0.01 -28.60
N ALA A 26 32.88 1.11 -28.05
CA ALA A 26 32.74 1.27 -26.62
C ALA A 26 31.30 1.68 -26.27
N VAL A 27 30.74 1.03 -25.28
CA VAL A 27 29.41 1.34 -24.77
C VAL A 27 29.50 1.70 -23.29
N GLN A 28 28.90 2.80 -22.92
CA GLN A 28 28.77 3.22 -21.52
C GLN A 28 27.31 3.13 -21.13
N THR A 29 27.06 2.49 -19.99
CA THR A 29 25.73 2.41 -19.40
C THR A 29 25.73 3.08 -18.03
N PHE A 30 24.66 3.81 -17.76
CA PHE A 30 24.45 4.49 -16.50
C PHE A 30 23.29 3.84 -15.80
N ALA A 31 23.45 3.47 -14.54
CA ALA A 31 22.42 2.81 -13.77
C ALA A 31 22.28 3.42 -12.39
N LEU A 32 21.06 3.41 -11.88
CA LEU A 32 20.75 3.70 -10.50
C LEU A 32 20.44 2.35 -9.82
N PRO A 33 21.22 1.93 -8.79
CA PRO A 33 20.89 0.71 -8.09
C PRO A 33 19.51 0.79 -7.46
N LEU A 34 18.74 -0.30 -7.51
CA LEU A 34 17.41 -0.34 -6.92
C LEU A 34 17.47 -0.06 -5.41
N SER A 35 18.57 -0.43 -4.75
CA SER A 35 18.81 -0.15 -3.34
C SER A 35 18.93 1.35 -3.01
N ALA A 36 19.14 2.21 -4.01
CA ALA A 36 19.17 3.66 -3.84
C ALA A 36 17.77 4.28 -3.83
N CYS A 37 16.74 3.52 -4.17
CA CYS A 37 15.34 3.95 -4.11
C CYS A 37 14.74 3.55 -2.78
N ASP A 38 14.13 4.50 -2.08
CA ASP A 38 13.46 4.21 -0.81
C ASP A 38 12.25 3.32 -1.05
N SER A 39 12.29 2.10 -0.54
CA SER A 39 11.15 1.18 -0.64
C SER A 39 10.00 1.64 0.25
N PRO A 40 8.75 1.30 -0.13
CA PRO A 40 7.61 1.57 0.74
C PRO A 40 7.79 0.95 2.13
N ASP A 41 7.20 1.59 3.13
CA ASP A 41 7.30 1.16 4.52
C ASP A 41 6.59 -0.17 4.75
N GLU A 42 7.35 -1.21 5.09
CA GLU A 42 6.81 -2.55 5.36
C GLU A 42 5.95 -2.59 6.64
N VAL A 43 6.30 -1.77 7.64
CA VAL A 43 5.49 -1.66 8.86
C VAL A 43 4.11 -1.08 8.53
N LEU A 44 4.07 -0.05 7.70
CA LEU A 44 2.81 0.55 7.23
C LEU A 44 1.98 -0.48 6.45
N LYS A 45 2.61 -1.29 5.62
CA LYS A 45 1.95 -2.37 4.88
C LYS A 45 1.33 -3.39 5.83
N GLU A 46 2.06 -3.81 6.85
CA GLU A 46 1.57 -4.75 7.86
C GLU A 46 0.39 -4.17 8.65
N GLU A 47 0.45 -2.89 9.00
CA GLU A 47 -0.65 -2.19 9.66
C GLU A 47 -1.91 -2.15 8.79
N ILE A 48 -1.75 -1.91 7.49
CA ILE A 48 -2.86 -1.92 6.52
C ILE A 48 -3.49 -3.31 6.45
N GLU A 49 -2.69 -4.36 6.32
CA GLU A 49 -3.18 -5.74 6.23
C GLU A 49 -3.91 -6.15 7.53
N GLY A 50 -3.34 -5.82 8.68
CA GLY A 50 -3.98 -6.04 9.98
C GLY A 50 -5.29 -5.28 10.13
N GLY A 51 -5.31 -4.03 9.68
CA GLY A 51 -6.52 -3.20 9.69
C GLY A 51 -7.62 -3.74 8.80
N LYS A 52 -7.28 -4.25 7.63
CA LYS A 52 -8.26 -4.89 6.72
C LYS A 52 -8.91 -6.10 7.36
N ILE A 53 -8.14 -6.91 8.08
CA ILE A 53 -8.66 -8.07 8.82
C ILE A 53 -9.63 -7.60 9.91
N GLN A 54 -9.26 -6.58 10.68
CA GLN A 54 -10.13 -6.01 11.73
C GLN A 54 -11.42 -5.44 11.16
N ILE A 55 -11.37 -4.74 10.03
CA ILE A 55 -12.55 -4.22 9.32
C ILE A 55 -13.49 -5.36 8.95
N LYS A 56 -12.94 -6.45 8.41
CA LYS A 56 -13.72 -7.63 8.04
C LYS A 56 -14.40 -8.26 9.25
N GLU A 57 -13.70 -8.39 10.37
CA GLU A 57 -14.24 -8.94 11.62
C GLU A 57 -15.34 -8.06 12.18
N LEU A 58 -15.13 -6.74 12.24
CA LEU A 58 -16.15 -5.78 12.70
C LEU A 58 -17.37 -5.79 11.79
N GLY A 59 -17.15 -5.88 10.48
CA GLY A 59 -18.26 -6.00 9.51
C GLY A 59 -19.12 -7.22 9.75
N ALA A 60 -18.50 -8.38 10.06
CA ALA A 60 -19.21 -9.61 10.40
C ALA A 60 -20.01 -9.46 11.69
N GLN A 61 -19.43 -8.83 12.72
CA GLN A 61 -20.12 -8.54 13.99
C GLN A 61 -21.31 -7.62 13.77
N LEU A 62 -21.16 -6.59 12.94
CA LEU A 62 -22.25 -5.65 12.61
C LEU A 62 -23.41 -6.35 11.92
N GLU A 63 -23.12 -7.24 10.97
CA GLU A 63 -24.17 -8.04 10.31
C GLU A 63 -24.90 -8.93 11.28
N GLN A 64 -24.20 -9.58 12.22
CA GLN A 64 -24.80 -10.39 13.25
C GLN A 64 -25.70 -9.56 14.16
N MET A 65 -25.21 -8.43 14.65
CA MET A 65 -25.99 -7.53 15.52
C MET A 65 -27.21 -6.95 14.81
N ARG A 66 -27.07 -6.65 13.53
CA ARG A 66 -28.19 -6.19 12.71
C ARG A 66 -29.30 -7.25 12.62
N ALA A 67 -28.91 -8.49 12.35
CA ALA A 67 -29.86 -9.60 12.31
C ALA A 67 -30.56 -9.80 13.66
N GLU A 68 -29.83 -9.70 14.78
CA GLU A 68 -30.37 -9.77 16.12
C GLU A 68 -31.38 -8.65 16.40
N LEU A 69 -31.08 -7.42 15.97
CA LEU A 69 -31.97 -6.27 16.10
C LEU A 69 -33.25 -6.43 15.29
N GLU A 70 -33.14 -6.93 14.06
CA GLU A 70 -34.30 -7.16 13.21
C GLU A 70 -35.26 -8.23 13.79
N ALA A 71 -34.70 -9.24 14.46
CA ALA A 71 -35.44 -10.31 15.11
C ALA A 71 -35.92 -9.97 16.51
N TYR A 72 -35.39 -8.93 17.15
CA TYR A 72 -35.69 -8.59 18.54
C TYR A 72 -37.12 -8.05 18.69
N ARG A 73 -37.83 -8.54 19.71
CA ARG A 73 -39.18 -8.12 20.05
C ARG A 73 -39.31 -7.98 21.56
N PRO A 74 -39.99 -6.94 22.09
CA PRO A 74 -40.60 -5.82 21.37
C PRO A 74 -39.52 -4.85 20.86
N LYS A 75 -39.81 -4.09 19.79
CA LYS A 75 -38.90 -3.05 19.27
C LYS A 75 -39.03 -1.74 20.02
N ALA A 76 -39.10 -1.83 21.32
CA ALA A 76 -39.20 -0.71 22.25
C ALA A 76 -38.72 -1.16 23.63
N GLY A 77 -38.39 -0.19 24.47
CA GLY A 77 -37.98 -0.45 25.86
C GLY A 77 -36.45 -0.43 26.04
N SER A 78 -36.02 -0.55 27.31
CA SER A 78 -34.60 -0.39 27.67
C SER A 78 -33.71 -1.48 27.07
N GLY A 79 -34.18 -2.72 26.96
CA GLY A 79 -33.40 -3.81 26.35
C GLY A 79 -33.14 -3.61 24.89
N TYR A 80 -34.15 -3.21 24.14
CA TYR A 80 -33.99 -2.89 22.70
C TYR A 80 -33.09 -1.65 22.52
N ASN A 81 -33.35 -0.60 23.28
CA ASN A 81 -32.56 0.64 23.18
C ASN A 81 -31.09 0.42 23.52
N LYS A 82 -30.78 -0.46 24.46
CA LYS A 82 -29.42 -0.83 24.80
C LYS A 82 -28.72 -1.52 23.62
N LYS A 83 -29.41 -2.45 22.96
CA LYS A 83 -28.88 -3.14 21.78
C LYS A 83 -28.63 -2.18 20.60
N VAL A 84 -29.53 -1.23 20.38
CA VAL A 84 -29.38 -0.18 19.37
C VAL A 84 -28.16 0.68 19.68
N ALA A 85 -27.97 1.09 20.93
CA ALA A 85 -26.82 1.88 21.34
C ALA A 85 -25.50 1.13 21.14
N GLU A 86 -25.45 -0.15 21.47
CA GLU A 86 -24.28 -1.01 21.26
C GLU A 86 -23.96 -1.16 19.78
N TYR A 87 -24.97 -1.36 18.94
CA TYR A 87 -24.82 -1.42 17.49
C TYR A 87 -24.25 -0.12 16.93
N ASN A 88 -24.82 1.02 17.32
CA ASN A 88 -24.37 2.32 16.87
C ASN A 88 -22.92 2.62 17.29
N ALA A 89 -22.54 2.24 18.51
CA ALA A 89 -21.16 2.39 18.97
C ALA A 89 -20.18 1.56 18.13
N LEU A 90 -20.57 0.35 17.75
CA LEU A 90 -19.75 -0.50 16.89
C LEU A 90 -19.65 0.04 15.46
N VAL A 91 -20.75 0.62 14.93
CA VAL A 91 -20.73 1.31 13.62
C VAL A 91 -19.74 2.47 13.64
N ASP A 92 -19.72 3.26 14.72
CA ASP A 92 -18.77 4.38 14.85
C ASP A 92 -17.33 3.87 14.86
N GLN A 93 -17.04 2.80 15.62
CA GLN A 93 -15.72 2.17 15.63
C GLN A 93 -15.30 1.66 14.24
N TYR A 94 -16.24 1.03 13.54
CA TYR A 94 -16.01 0.54 12.18
C TYR A 94 -15.66 1.68 11.23
N ASN A 95 -16.43 2.77 11.27
CA ASN A 95 -16.20 3.92 10.39
C ASN A 95 -14.85 4.60 10.66
N VAL A 96 -14.48 4.77 11.93
CA VAL A 96 -13.18 5.33 12.31
C VAL A 96 -12.04 4.47 11.80
N LEU A 97 -12.15 3.16 11.96
CA LEU A 97 -11.12 2.22 11.49
C LEU A 97 -11.00 2.25 9.96
N VAL A 98 -12.12 2.30 9.25
CA VAL A 98 -12.12 2.41 7.77
C VAL A 98 -11.40 3.69 7.33
N GLU A 99 -11.69 4.81 7.95
CA GLU A 99 -11.03 6.09 7.63
C GLU A 99 -9.52 6.04 7.90
N GLU A 100 -9.11 5.47 9.03
CA GLU A 100 -7.68 5.32 9.38
C GLU A 100 -6.96 4.45 8.36
N ILE A 101 -7.55 3.32 7.96
CA ILE A 101 -6.93 2.41 7.01
C ILE A 101 -6.89 3.02 5.61
N GLN A 102 -7.92 3.73 5.19
CA GLN A 102 -7.92 4.46 3.91
C GLN A 102 -6.80 5.50 3.87
N ALA A 103 -6.56 6.24 4.96
CA ALA A 103 -5.47 7.20 5.05
C ALA A 103 -4.10 6.52 4.95
N LYS A 104 -3.93 5.37 5.61
CA LYS A 104 -2.69 4.58 5.53
C LYS A 104 -2.46 4.02 4.14
N ILE A 105 -3.50 3.55 3.47
CA ILE A 105 -3.42 3.08 2.07
C ILE A 105 -2.98 4.20 1.15
N ALA A 106 -3.56 5.39 1.30
CA ALA A 106 -3.17 6.56 0.51
C ALA A 106 -1.69 6.90 0.72
N GLN A 107 -1.22 6.89 1.95
CA GLN A 107 0.19 7.13 2.29
C GLN A 107 1.11 6.07 1.67
N TYR A 108 0.75 4.80 1.78
CA TYR A 108 1.51 3.70 1.18
C TYR A 108 1.58 3.82 -0.35
N ASN A 109 0.47 4.17 -0.98
CA ASN A 109 0.42 4.34 -2.44
C ASN A 109 1.33 5.46 -2.91
N ILE A 110 1.44 6.56 -2.15
CA ILE A 110 2.39 7.64 -2.46
C ILE A 110 3.83 7.13 -2.39
N GLN A 111 4.16 6.36 -1.35
CA GLN A 111 5.50 5.76 -1.21
C GLN A 111 5.79 4.80 -2.36
N ALA A 112 4.84 3.97 -2.73
CA ALA A 112 4.98 3.03 -3.86
C ALA A 112 5.17 3.77 -5.18
N GLN A 113 4.47 4.86 -5.40
CA GLN A 113 4.62 5.68 -6.60
C GLN A 113 6.02 6.31 -6.65
N VAL A 114 6.48 6.89 -5.56
CA VAL A 114 7.83 7.48 -5.47
C VAL A 114 8.90 6.41 -5.75
N PHE A 115 8.75 5.22 -5.18
CA PHE A 115 9.65 4.11 -5.44
C PHE A 115 9.66 3.72 -6.91
N ASN A 116 8.48 3.56 -7.52
CA ASN A 116 8.36 3.16 -8.93
C ASN A 116 8.97 4.21 -9.86
N GLU A 117 8.81 5.48 -9.57
CA GLU A 117 9.41 6.56 -10.36
C GLU A 117 10.94 6.57 -10.23
N CYS A 118 11.45 6.29 -9.03
CA CYS A 118 12.90 6.16 -8.80
C CYS A 118 13.47 4.96 -9.55
N ALA A 119 12.74 3.83 -9.57
CA ALA A 119 13.20 2.56 -10.16
C ALA A 119 13.10 2.49 -11.69
N LYS A 120 12.48 3.46 -12.33
CA LYS A 120 12.37 3.53 -13.81
C LYS A 120 13.73 3.74 -14.49
#